data_a841d157c6b8e7de72819c5653c33598
#
_entry.id   a841d157c6b8e7de72819c5653c33598
#
_cell.length_a   1.000
_cell.length_b   1.000
_cell.length_c   1.000
_cell.angle_alpha   90.00
_cell.angle_beta   90.00
_cell.angle_gamma   90.00
#
_symmetry.space_group_name_H-M   'P 1'
#
loop_
_entity.id
_entity.type
_entity.pdbx_description
1 polymer ?
#
loop_
_entity_poly.entity_id
_entity_poly.type
_entity_poly.pdbx_seq_one_letter_code
_entity_poly.pdbx_strand_id
1 'polypeptide(L)'
;MVGDSWTHKIARICILPLVDTPVTPNHLTALRLVTGIAACAAFAVGVRQWDVWGGWLWLFSAFLDRADGELARVGGKITPGGHKFDMVTDTIVTSLFFLGAGIGLRHTELGDMAVIAGVMGSLGVFAAEYFAEIIDQMGRDTGDKAYASLWGFDFDDILFLFAPVVWLGWQMPFVLGASVGAPVFALYTWYRLHRLRRDGIDRSR
;
A
#
# COMPACT_ATOMS: atom_id res chain seq x y z
N MET A 1 6.69 23.74 2.44
CA MET A 1 6.38 22.71 3.44
C MET A 1 5.12 22.03 2.96
N VAL A 2 5.22 20.85 2.38
CA VAL A 2 4.06 19.98 2.13
C VAL A 2 3.58 19.61 3.53
N GLY A 3 2.37 20.02 3.90
CA GLY A 3 1.84 19.73 5.24
C GLY A 3 1.63 18.23 5.38
N ASP A 4 2.13 17.65 6.48
CA ASP A 4 1.87 16.25 6.82
C ASP A 4 0.37 15.98 6.75
N SER A 5 -0.02 14.84 6.16
CA SER A 5 -1.42 14.43 6.15
C SER A 5 -1.93 14.21 7.58
N TRP A 6 -3.24 14.21 7.76
CA TRP A 6 -3.84 14.00 9.08
C TRP A 6 -3.49 12.63 9.69
N THR A 7 -3.28 11.61 8.85
CA THR A 7 -2.85 10.26 9.26
C THR A 7 -1.46 10.30 9.88
N HIS A 8 -0.51 11.04 9.29
CA HIS A 8 0.82 11.26 9.85
C HIS A 8 0.78 11.97 11.21
N LYS A 9 -0.09 12.95 11.38
CA LYS A 9 -0.23 13.67 12.68
C LYS A 9 -0.72 12.74 13.78
N ILE A 10 -1.72 11.90 13.50
CA ILE A 10 -2.23 10.91 14.45
C ILE A 10 -1.14 9.88 14.78
N ALA A 11 -0.51 9.31 13.77
CA ALA A 11 0.57 8.33 13.96
C ALA A 11 1.69 8.92 14.84
N ARG A 12 2.12 10.15 14.56
CA ARG A 12 3.15 10.85 15.34
C ARG A 12 2.80 10.96 16.82
N ILE A 13 1.56 11.33 17.16
CA ILE A 13 1.10 11.39 18.57
C ILE A 13 1.18 10.01 19.21
N CYS A 14 0.74 8.97 18.50
CA CYS A 14 0.70 7.60 19.03
C CYS A 14 2.10 6.99 19.25
N ILE A 15 3.10 7.39 18.42
CA ILE A 15 4.46 6.82 18.53
C ILE A 15 5.34 7.54 19.54
N LEU A 16 4.97 8.74 20.01
CA LEU A 16 5.78 9.49 20.98
C LEU A 16 6.24 8.64 22.18
N PRO A 17 5.39 7.82 22.81
CA PRO A 17 5.82 6.96 23.93
C PRO A 17 6.82 5.88 23.53
N LEU A 18 6.95 5.56 22.22
CA LEU A 18 7.84 4.52 21.72
C LEU A 18 9.22 5.05 21.32
N VAL A 19 9.38 6.39 21.23
CA VAL A 19 10.63 7.01 20.76
C VAL A 19 11.82 6.61 21.61
N ASP A 20 11.67 6.65 22.93
CA ASP A 20 12.73 6.36 23.90
C ASP A 20 12.78 4.88 24.33
N THR A 21 12.03 4.01 23.65
CA THR A 21 12.00 2.56 23.92
C THR A 21 12.91 1.78 22.95
N PRO A 22 13.21 0.49 23.25
CA PRO A 22 13.93 -0.37 22.31
C PRO A 22 13.11 -0.79 21.08
N VAL A 23 11.85 -0.35 20.96
CA VAL A 23 11.02 -0.59 19.78
C VAL A 23 11.63 0.11 18.58
N THR A 24 11.78 -0.64 17.49
CA THR A 24 12.32 -0.14 16.23
C THR A 24 11.21 -0.02 15.19
N PRO A 25 11.37 0.82 14.14
CA PRO A 25 10.45 0.85 13.01
C PRO A 25 10.22 -0.54 12.41
N ASN A 26 11.27 -1.34 12.25
CA ASN A 26 11.16 -2.69 11.69
C ASN A 26 10.27 -3.63 12.52
N HIS A 27 10.12 -3.43 13.83
CA HIS A 27 9.16 -4.19 14.63
C HIS A 27 7.72 -3.84 14.25
N LEU A 28 7.45 -2.55 13.98
CA LEU A 28 6.12 -2.10 13.52
C LEU A 28 5.84 -2.60 12.10
N THR A 29 6.83 -2.51 11.20
CA THR A 29 6.72 -3.05 9.83
C THR A 29 6.47 -4.58 9.84
N ALA A 30 7.16 -5.33 10.71
CA ALA A 30 6.90 -6.77 10.85
C ALA A 30 5.49 -7.06 11.38
N LEU A 31 5.02 -6.29 12.36
CA LEU A 31 3.65 -6.41 12.88
C LEU A 31 2.61 -6.04 11.81
N ARG A 32 2.88 -4.99 11.01
CA ARG A 32 2.10 -4.62 9.84
C ARG A 32 1.98 -5.77 8.84
N LEU A 33 3.11 -6.41 8.50
CA LEU A 33 3.11 -7.55 7.57
C LEU A 33 2.21 -8.68 8.07
N VAL A 34 2.33 -9.05 9.34
CA VAL A 34 1.52 -10.12 9.95
C VAL A 34 0.03 -9.75 9.96
N THR A 35 -0.31 -8.54 10.40
CA THR A 35 -1.71 -8.08 10.48
C THR A 35 -2.32 -7.87 9.10
N GLY A 36 -1.54 -7.39 8.12
CA GLY A 36 -1.97 -7.25 6.73
C GLY A 36 -2.24 -8.60 6.06
N ILE A 37 -1.35 -9.58 6.21
CA ILE A 37 -1.58 -10.95 5.72
C ILE A 37 -2.81 -11.57 6.39
N ALA A 38 -2.98 -11.39 7.70
CA ALA A 38 -4.14 -11.89 8.43
C ALA A 38 -5.44 -11.25 7.93
N ALA A 39 -5.43 -9.93 7.61
CA ALA A 39 -6.57 -9.26 6.99
C ALA A 39 -6.91 -9.86 5.63
N CYS A 40 -5.92 -10.06 4.76
CA CYS A 40 -6.10 -10.65 3.44
C CYS A 40 -6.64 -12.08 3.53
N ALA A 41 -6.15 -12.88 4.48
CA ALA A 41 -6.66 -14.22 4.75
C ALA A 41 -8.12 -14.19 5.23
N ALA A 42 -8.48 -13.24 6.08
CA ALA A 42 -9.86 -13.06 6.52
C ALA A 42 -10.79 -12.73 5.33
N PHE A 43 -10.39 -11.83 4.43
CA PHE A 43 -11.15 -11.53 3.21
C PHE A 43 -11.30 -12.76 2.31
N ALA A 44 -10.27 -13.60 2.21
CA ALA A 44 -10.30 -14.82 1.38
C ALA A 44 -11.31 -15.89 1.86
N VAL A 45 -11.76 -15.82 3.11
CA VAL A 45 -12.82 -16.71 3.64
C VAL A 45 -14.14 -16.46 2.91
N GLY A 46 -14.43 -15.22 2.49
CA GLY A 46 -15.66 -14.85 1.78
C GLY A 46 -16.92 -14.89 2.65
N VAL A 47 -16.79 -14.66 3.94
CA VAL A 47 -17.90 -14.63 4.90
C VAL A 47 -17.94 -13.26 5.58
N ARG A 48 -19.11 -12.63 5.62
CA ARG A 48 -19.31 -11.28 6.13
C ARG A 48 -18.66 -11.00 7.49
N GLN A 49 -18.72 -11.96 8.40
CA GLN A 49 -18.10 -11.78 9.72
C GLN A 49 -16.58 -11.65 9.63
N TRP A 50 -15.94 -12.43 8.76
CA TRP A 50 -14.50 -12.36 8.53
C TRP A 50 -14.11 -11.09 7.77
N ASP A 51 -14.97 -10.59 6.88
CA ASP A 51 -14.77 -9.29 6.21
C ASP A 51 -14.72 -8.14 7.23
N VAL A 52 -15.59 -8.16 8.24
CA VAL A 52 -15.58 -7.13 9.30
C VAL A 52 -14.27 -7.16 10.08
N TRP A 53 -13.84 -8.34 10.53
CA TRP A 53 -12.57 -8.47 11.26
C TRP A 53 -11.36 -8.19 10.38
N GLY A 54 -11.39 -8.63 9.13
CA GLY A 54 -10.37 -8.31 8.12
C GLY A 54 -10.23 -6.81 7.91
N GLY A 55 -11.34 -6.07 7.85
CA GLY A 55 -11.35 -4.61 7.75
C GLY A 55 -10.67 -3.92 8.94
N TRP A 56 -10.92 -4.39 10.17
CA TRP A 56 -10.23 -3.86 11.35
C TRP A 56 -8.73 -4.18 11.35
N LEU A 57 -8.36 -5.41 10.99
CA LEU A 57 -6.95 -5.81 10.86
C LEU A 57 -6.25 -5.00 9.77
N TRP A 58 -6.94 -4.73 8.65
CA TRP A 58 -6.44 -3.90 7.57
C TRP A 58 -6.17 -2.46 8.01
N LEU A 59 -7.15 -1.83 8.70
CA LEU A 59 -6.95 -0.47 9.24
C LEU A 59 -5.79 -0.42 10.22
N PHE A 60 -5.66 -1.42 11.07
CA PHE A 60 -4.56 -1.49 12.01
C PHE A 60 -3.21 -1.66 11.28
N SER A 61 -3.16 -2.50 10.24
CA SER A 61 -1.99 -2.66 9.39
C SER A 61 -1.62 -1.35 8.68
N ALA A 62 -2.58 -0.63 8.09
CA ALA A 62 -2.36 0.66 7.45
C ALA A 62 -1.92 1.76 8.46
N PHE A 63 -2.41 1.69 9.70
CA PHE A 63 -1.95 2.57 10.76
C PHE A 63 -0.49 2.28 11.16
N LEU A 64 -0.10 1.00 11.26
CA LEU A 64 1.27 0.59 11.59
C LEU A 64 2.28 1.07 10.55
N ASP A 65 1.90 1.11 9.28
CA ASP A 65 2.66 1.70 8.19
C ASP A 65 3.03 3.17 8.45
N ARG A 66 2.03 3.97 8.80
CA ARG A 66 2.28 5.37 9.16
C ARG A 66 3.11 5.50 10.43
N ALA A 67 2.87 4.61 11.39
CA ALA A 67 3.55 4.62 12.69
C ALA A 67 5.05 4.28 12.56
N ASP A 68 5.43 3.30 11.73
CA ASP A 68 6.85 2.93 11.57
C ASP A 68 7.65 4.05 10.87
N GLY A 69 7.09 4.66 9.81
CA GLY A 69 7.69 5.81 9.14
C GLY A 69 7.84 7.03 10.08
N GLU A 70 6.83 7.32 10.91
CA GLU A 70 6.94 8.40 11.90
C GLU A 70 7.95 8.06 13.01
N LEU A 71 7.99 6.81 13.50
CA LEU A 71 8.96 6.37 14.48
C LEU A 71 10.40 6.45 13.95
N ALA A 72 10.60 6.12 12.66
CA ALA A 72 11.90 6.27 12.00
C ALA A 72 12.34 7.74 11.95
N ARG A 73 11.44 8.65 11.57
CA ARG A 73 11.74 10.10 11.45
C ARG A 73 11.92 10.77 12.79
N VAL A 74 10.97 10.62 13.71
CA VAL A 74 10.98 11.31 15.02
C VAL A 74 12.00 10.69 15.96
N GLY A 75 12.15 9.37 15.94
CA GLY A 75 13.09 8.63 16.77
C GLY A 75 14.54 8.63 16.24
N GLY A 76 14.79 9.19 15.06
CA GLY A 76 16.11 9.14 14.42
C GLY A 76 16.59 7.71 14.12
N LYS A 77 15.67 6.75 13.98
CA LYS A 77 15.94 5.31 13.79
C LYS A 77 15.90 4.88 12.33
N ILE A 78 16.23 5.79 11.41
CA ILE A 78 16.24 5.52 9.96
C ILE A 78 17.40 4.57 9.63
N THR A 79 17.11 3.46 8.95
CA THR A 79 18.12 2.53 8.44
C THR A 79 17.88 2.20 6.97
N PRO A 80 18.95 2.00 6.15
CA PRO A 80 18.78 1.63 4.74
C PRO A 80 18.01 0.31 4.55
N GLY A 81 18.24 -0.65 5.43
CA GLY A 81 17.53 -1.92 5.43
C GLY A 81 16.06 -1.79 5.83
N GLY A 82 15.74 -0.86 6.74
CA GLY A 82 14.38 -0.56 7.18
C GLY A 82 13.50 -0.07 6.04
N HIS A 83 13.98 0.90 5.26
CA HIS A 83 13.25 1.40 4.10
C HIS A 83 12.94 0.30 3.06
N LYS A 84 13.93 -0.57 2.79
CA LYS A 84 13.71 -1.69 1.86
C LYS A 84 12.69 -2.71 2.41
N PHE A 85 12.75 -2.99 3.71
CA PHE A 85 11.82 -3.92 4.36
C PHE A 85 10.40 -3.37 4.34
N ASP A 86 10.23 -2.09 4.64
CA ASP A 86 8.97 -1.37 4.57
C ASP A 86 8.36 -1.42 3.16
N MET A 87 9.11 -1.01 2.14
CA MET A 87 8.70 -1.06 0.74
C MET A 87 8.24 -2.47 0.29
N VAL A 88 9.00 -3.52 0.64
CA VAL A 88 8.63 -4.90 0.28
C VAL A 88 7.35 -5.32 1.01
N THR A 89 7.20 -4.93 2.28
CA THR A 89 6.01 -5.21 3.07
C THR A 89 4.78 -4.54 2.47
N ASP A 90 4.91 -3.28 2.07
CA ASP A 90 3.88 -2.50 1.40
C ASP A 90 3.36 -3.22 0.17
N THR A 91 4.26 -3.49 -0.75
CA THR A 91 3.93 -4.15 -2.01
C THR A 91 3.26 -5.51 -1.79
N ILE A 92 3.74 -6.31 -0.84
CA ILE A 92 3.14 -7.62 -0.52
C ILE A 92 1.73 -7.44 0.03
N VAL A 93 1.56 -6.61 1.06
CA VAL A 93 0.27 -6.47 1.76
C VAL A 93 -0.78 -5.88 0.83
N THR A 94 -0.46 -4.81 0.09
CA THR A 94 -1.40 -4.15 -0.81
C THR A 94 -1.80 -5.04 -1.99
N SER A 95 -0.84 -5.78 -2.55
CA SER A 95 -1.15 -6.75 -3.62
C SER A 95 -2.02 -7.90 -3.12
N LEU A 96 -1.72 -8.46 -1.95
CA LEU A 96 -2.47 -9.56 -1.36
C LEU A 96 -3.92 -9.19 -1.02
N PHE A 97 -4.23 -7.91 -0.79
CA PHE A 97 -5.61 -7.46 -0.58
C PHE A 97 -6.51 -7.90 -1.74
N PHE A 98 -6.13 -7.58 -2.97
CA PHE A 98 -6.93 -7.88 -4.16
C PHE A 98 -7.04 -9.39 -4.39
N LEU A 99 -5.97 -10.13 -4.15
CA LEU A 99 -5.98 -11.58 -4.24
C LEU A 99 -6.94 -12.18 -3.19
N GLY A 100 -6.83 -11.78 -1.92
CA GLY A 100 -7.69 -12.25 -0.84
C GLY A 100 -9.15 -11.92 -1.07
N ALA A 101 -9.46 -10.66 -1.45
CA ALA A 101 -10.82 -10.24 -1.76
C ALA A 101 -11.38 -11.00 -2.98
N GLY A 102 -10.59 -11.21 -4.04
CA GLY A 102 -11.00 -12.01 -5.20
C GLY A 102 -11.31 -13.47 -4.86
N ILE A 103 -10.48 -14.10 -4.01
CA ILE A 103 -10.72 -15.45 -3.51
C ILE A 103 -12.01 -15.51 -2.67
N GLY A 104 -12.26 -14.53 -1.81
CA GLY A 104 -13.48 -14.45 -1.01
C GLY A 104 -14.74 -14.32 -1.86
N LEU A 105 -14.68 -13.53 -2.92
CA LEU A 105 -15.77 -13.29 -3.86
C LEU A 105 -16.10 -14.51 -4.76
N ARG A 106 -15.29 -15.58 -4.76
CA ARG A 106 -15.58 -16.81 -5.54
C ARG A 106 -16.92 -17.47 -5.18
N HIS A 107 -17.44 -17.19 -3.99
CA HIS A 107 -18.72 -17.69 -3.53
C HIS A 107 -19.93 -16.85 -3.97
N THR A 108 -19.69 -15.80 -4.76
CA THR A 108 -20.72 -14.94 -5.34
C THR A 108 -21.07 -15.39 -6.76
N GLU A 109 -21.94 -14.64 -7.45
CA GLU A 109 -22.32 -14.88 -8.84
C GLU A 109 -21.13 -14.88 -9.82
N LEU A 110 -20.00 -14.24 -9.47
CA LEU A 110 -18.80 -14.18 -10.30
C LEU A 110 -18.01 -15.49 -10.34
N GLY A 111 -18.14 -16.36 -9.32
CA GLY A 111 -17.41 -17.62 -9.27
C GLY A 111 -15.90 -17.43 -9.45
N ASP A 112 -15.30 -18.27 -10.29
CA ASP A 112 -13.85 -18.23 -10.56
C ASP A 112 -13.38 -16.92 -11.24
N MET A 113 -14.29 -16.19 -11.90
CA MET A 113 -13.95 -14.88 -12.50
C MET A 113 -13.55 -13.87 -11.43
N ALA A 114 -14.09 -13.96 -10.20
CA ALA A 114 -13.67 -13.12 -9.10
C ALA A 114 -12.19 -13.37 -8.72
N VAL A 115 -11.76 -14.63 -8.74
CA VAL A 115 -10.36 -15.00 -8.47
C VAL A 115 -9.44 -14.44 -9.56
N ILE A 116 -9.83 -14.59 -10.83
CA ILE A 116 -9.08 -14.04 -11.96
C ILE A 116 -8.97 -12.51 -11.82
N ALA A 117 -10.08 -11.82 -11.51
CA ALA A 117 -10.07 -10.37 -11.27
C ALA A 117 -9.16 -9.97 -10.12
N GLY A 118 -9.19 -10.73 -9.01
CA GLY A 118 -8.29 -10.53 -7.86
C GLY A 118 -6.82 -10.69 -8.22
N VAL A 119 -6.48 -11.73 -8.99
CA VAL A 119 -5.11 -11.95 -9.50
C VAL A 119 -4.66 -10.80 -10.40
N MET A 120 -5.52 -10.36 -11.34
CA MET A 120 -5.21 -9.25 -12.24
C MET A 120 -4.99 -7.93 -11.46
N GLY A 121 -5.85 -7.64 -10.49
CA GLY A 121 -5.69 -6.49 -9.59
C GLY A 121 -4.40 -6.57 -8.79
N SER A 122 -4.11 -7.72 -8.17
CA SER A 122 -2.90 -7.98 -7.41
C SER A 122 -1.62 -7.77 -8.23
N LEU A 123 -1.53 -8.38 -9.41
CA LEU A 123 -0.38 -8.23 -10.30
C LEU A 123 -0.24 -6.80 -10.82
N GLY A 124 -1.36 -6.13 -11.12
CA GLY A 124 -1.37 -4.72 -11.54
C GLY A 124 -0.83 -3.80 -10.47
N VAL A 125 -1.28 -3.95 -9.21
CA VAL A 125 -0.80 -3.16 -8.07
C VAL A 125 0.68 -3.44 -7.82
N PHE A 126 1.08 -4.72 -7.76
CA PHE A 126 2.48 -5.10 -7.59
C PHE A 126 3.39 -4.43 -8.63
N ALA A 127 3.01 -4.48 -9.90
CA ALA A 127 3.79 -3.88 -10.97
C ALA A 127 3.82 -2.35 -10.87
N ALA A 128 2.68 -1.72 -10.53
CA ALA A 128 2.62 -0.26 -10.38
C ALA A 128 3.51 0.24 -9.26
N GLU A 129 3.47 -0.39 -8.08
CA GLU A 129 4.32 -0.05 -6.94
C GLU A 129 5.80 -0.29 -7.24
N TYR A 130 6.13 -1.42 -7.88
CA TYR A 130 7.50 -1.72 -8.29
C TYR A 130 8.07 -0.65 -9.23
N PHE A 131 7.30 -0.21 -10.23
CA PHE A 131 7.75 0.84 -11.14
C PHE A 131 7.79 2.22 -10.47
N ALA A 132 6.87 2.50 -9.55
CA ALA A 132 6.84 3.73 -8.78
C ALA A 132 8.10 3.87 -7.90
N GLU A 133 8.49 2.81 -7.20
CA GLU A 133 9.71 2.79 -6.39
C GLU A 133 10.96 3.06 -7.23
N ILE A 134 11.05 2.51 -8.45
CA ILE A 134 12.17 2.80 -9.35
C ILE A 134 12.18 4.30 -9.73
N ILE A 135 11.02 4.90 -9.99
CA ILE A 135 10.90 6.32 -10.28
C ILE A 135 11.35 7.15 -9.07
N ASP A 136 10.90 6.82 -7.86
CA ASP A 136 11.27 7.54 -6.64
C ASP A 136 12.76 7.40 -6.30
N GLN A 137 13.35 6.23 -6.57
CA GLN A 137 14.80 6.05 -6.44
C GLN A 137 15.58 6.93 -7.43
N MET A 138 15.14 7.04 -8.68
CA MET A 138 15.73 7.94 -9.67
C MET A 138 15.48 9.41 -9.33
N GLY A 139 14.32 9.73 -8.76
CA GLY A 139 13.90 11.08 -8.42
C GLY A 139 14.56 11.65 -7.15
N ARG A 140 15.28 10.85 -6.36
CA ARG A 140 16.02 11.35 -5.18
C ARG A 140 17.00 12.47 -5.52
N ASP A 141 17.58 12.42 -6.70
CA ASP A 141 18.54 13.41 -7.19
C ASP A 141 17.87 14.57 -7.97
N THR A 142 16.67 14.36 -8.53
CA THR A 142 15.97 15.33 -9.39
C THR A 142 14.75 15.98 -8.72
N GLY A 143 14.29 15.46 -7.58
CA GLY A 143 13.08 15.92 -6.90
C GLY A 143 11.77 15.39 -7.52
N ASP A 144 11.84 14.53 -8.52
CA ASP A 144 10.67 13.89 -9.14
C ASP A 144 10.11 12.79 -8.23
N LYS A 145 8.82 12.86 -7.95
CA LYS A 145 8.07 11.82 -7.22
C LYS A 145 7.19 11.03 -8.18
N ALA A 146 7.03 9.74 -7.91
CA ALA A 146 6.11 8.89 -8.67
C ALA A 146 4.66 9.42 -8.56
N TYR A 147 4.25 9.80 -7.35
CA TYR A 147 2.92 10.33 -7.07
C TYR A 147 3.02 11.65 -6.33
N ALA A 148 2.17 12.61 -6.71
CA ALA A 148 2.08 13.91 -6.04
C ALA A 148 1.08 13.85 -4.88
N SER A 149 1.44 14.39 -3.73
CA SER A 149 0.49 14.64 -2.64
C SER A 149 -0.46 15.77 -3.06
N LEU A 150 -1.77 15.59 -2.86
CA LEU A 150 -2.78 16.57 -3.23
C LEU A 150 -3.61 16.98 -2.00
N TRP A 151 -3.66 18.28 -1.67
CA TRP A 151 -4.55 18.87 -0.66
C TRP A 151 -4.42 18.26 0.75
N GLY A 152 -3.21 17.82 1.16
CA GLY A 152 -2.99 17.21 2.47
C GLY A 152 -3.38 15.73 2.55
N PHE A 153 -3.70 15.12 1.41
CA PHE A 153 -3.82 13.68 1.24
C PHE A 153 -2.58 13.16 0.53
N ASP A 154 -1.93 12.17 1.11
CA ASP A 154 -0.92 11.37 0.43
C ASP A 154 -1.60 10.25 -0.36
N PHE A 155 -0.95 9.80 -1.44
CA PHE A 155 -1.48 8.71 -2.26
C PHE A 155 -1.78 7.45 -1.44
N ASP A 156 -0.93 7.17 -0.46
CA ASP A 156 -1.08 5.99 0.41
C ASP A 156 -2.24 6.11 1.41
N ASP A 157 -2.80 7.32 1.65
CA ASP A 157 -4.00 7.47 2.48
C ASP A 157 -5.22 6.74 1.88
N ILE A 158 -5.17 6.39 0.58
CA ILE A 158 -6.20 5.58 -0.07
C ILE A 158 -6.35 4.19 0.56
N LEU A 159 -5.28 3.65 1.16
CA LEU A 159 -5.30 2.35 1.83
C LEU A 159 -6.30 2.31 2.99
N PHE A 160 -6.50 3.44 3.67
CA PHE A 160 -7.50 3.54 4.73
C PHE A 160 -8.95 3.38 4.22
N LEU A 161 -9.20 3.64 2.92
CA LEU A 161 -10.52 3.49 2.32
C LEU A 161 -10.88 2.03 2.02
N PHE A 162 -9.91 1.12 2.00
CA PHE A 162 -10.17 -0.29 1.70
C PHE A 162 -11.06 -0.95 2.74
N ALA A 163 -10.89 -0.63 4.02
CA ALA A 163 -11.75 -1.17 5.07
C ALA A 163 -13.22 -0.70 4.96
N PRO A 164 -13.54 0.60 4.78
CA PRO A 164 -14.89 1.06 4.45
C PRO A 164 -15.50 0.38 3.22
N VAL A 165 -14.72 0.18 2.14
CA VAL A 165 -15.19 -0.54 0.95
C VAL A 165 -15.66 -1.95 1.30
N VAL A 166 -14.88 -2.66 2.12
CA VAL A 166 -15.23 -4.00 2.60
C VAL A 166 -16.46 -3.97 3.51
N TRP A 167 -16.53 -3.03 4.45
CA TRP A 167 -17.65 -2.92 5.39
C TRP A 167 -18.98 -2.54 4.72
N LEU A 168 -18.92 -1.76 3.65
CA LEU A 168 -20.09 -1.39 2.84
C LEU A 168 -20.51 -2.51 1.86
N GLY A 169 -19.73 -3.61 1.76
CA GLY A 169 -20.01 -4.69 0.83
C GLY A 169 -19.68 -4.34 -0.63
N TRP A 170 -18.82 -3.35 -0.86
CA TRP A 170 -18.43 -2.89 -2.20
C TRP A 170 -17.16 -3.58 -2.73
N GLN A 171 -16.80 -4.71 -2.13
CA GLN A 171 -15.64 -5.50 -2.56
C GLN A 171 -15.73 -5.92 -4.03
N MET A 172 -16.91 -6.36 -4.49
CA MET A 172 -17.09 -6.83 -5.86
C MET A 172 -16.79 -5.73 -6.90
N PRO A 173 -17.47 -4.56 -6.91
CA PRO A 173 -17.16 -3.50 -7.86
C PRO A 173 -15.73 -2.98 -7.69
N PHE A 174 -15.20 -3.00 -6.48
CA PHE A 174 -13.83 -2.56 -6.22
C PHE A 174 -12.78 -3.50 -6.84
N VAL A 175 -12.92 -4.82 -6.66
CA VAL A 175 -12.02 -5.82 -7.24
C VAL A 175 -12.14 -5.84 -8.76
N LEU A 176 -13.35 -5.75 -9.31
CA LEU A 176 -13.56 -5.65 -10.76
C LEU A 176 -12.94 -4.38 -11.34
N GLY A 177 -13.12 -3.24 -10.69
CA GLY A 177 -12.48 -1.99 -11.10
C GLY A 177 -10.95 -2.08 -11.07
N ALA A 178 -10.40 -2.67 -10.01
CA ALA A 178 -8.97 -2.87 -9.85
C ALA A 178 -8.38 -3.88 -10.86
N SER A 179 -9.14 -4.89 -11.27
CA SER A 179 -8.67 -5.88 -12.26
C SER A 179 -8.33 -5.28 -13.62
N VAL A 180 -8.91 -4.13 -13.95
CA VAL A 180 -8.62 -3.36 -15.17
C VAL A 180 -7.79 -2.12 -14.84
N GLY A 181 -8.18 -1.38 -13.81
CA GLY A 181 -7.56 -0.11 -13.45
C GLY A 181 -6.10 -0.26 -13.01
N ALA A 182 -5.79 -1.27 -12.19
CA ALA A 182 -4.43 -1.46 -11.71
C ALA A 182 -3.44 -1.88 -12.82
N PRO A 183 -3.72 -2.82 -13.72
CA PRO A 183 -2.87 -3.08 -14.89
C PRO A 183 -2.69 -1.86 -15.81
N VAL A 184 -3.76 -1.11 -16.07
CA VAL A 184 -3.67 0.13 -16.88
C VAL A 184 -2.77 1.15 -16.18
N PHE A 185 -2.90 1.31 -14.87
CA PHE A 185 -2.07 2.20 -14.08
C PHE A 185 -0.61 1.74 -14.03
N ALA A 186 -0.36 0.43 -13.95
CA ALA A 186 0.98 -0.15 -14.05
C ALA A 186 1.64 0.15 -15.40
N LEU A 187 0.88 0.02 -16.50
CA LEU A 187 1.35 0.37 -17.83
C LEU A 187 1.68 1.86 -17.95
N TYR A 188 0.85 2.74 -17.37
CA TYR A 188 1.11 4.18 -17.33
C TYR A 188 2.40 4.49 -16.54
N THR A 189 2.59 3.87 -15.36
CA THR A 189 3.76 4.07 -14.52
C THR A 189 5.03 3.52 -15.22
N TRP A 190 4.93 2.38 -15.88
CA TRP A 190 6.00 1.82 -16.72
C TRP A 190 6.37 2.77 -17.87
N TYR A 191 5.37 3.30 -18.61
CA TYR A 191 5.61 4.26 -19.68
C TYR A 191 6.33 5.52 -19.18
N ARG A 192 5.89 6.05 -18.03
CA ARG A 192 6.52 7.20 -17.37
C ARG A 192 7.97 6.92 -16.98
N LEU A 193 8.24 5.74 -16.39
CA LEU A 193 9.59 5.29 -16.07
C LEU A 193 10.49 5.22 -17.32
N HIS A 194 9.96 4.65 -18.39
CA HIS A 194 10.71 4.54 -19.65
C HIS A 194 11.03 5.92 -20.25
N ARG A 195 10.11 6.85 -20.20
CA ARG A 195 10.30 8.23 -20.63
C ARG A 195 11.39 8.94 -19.81
N LEU A 196 11.33 8.85 -18.49
CA LEU A 196 12.32 9.46 -17.60
C LEU A 196 13.73 8.91 -17.85
N ARG A 197 13.87 7.61 -18.12
CA ARG A 197 15.16 6.99 -18.49
C ARG A 197 15.69 7.55 -19.80
N ARG A 198 14.88 7.77 -20.81
CA ARG A 198 15.29 8.35 -22.10
C ARG A 198 15.75 9.80 -21.93
N ASP A 199 14.94 10.61 -21.22
CA ASP A 199 15.25 12.03 -20.97
C ASP A 199 16.51 12.21 -20.11
N GLY A 200 16.80 11.28 -19.18
CA GLY A 200 18.02 11.25 -18.39
C GLY A 200 19.28 10.91 -19.21
N ILE A 201 19.17 10.03 -20.17
CA ILE A 201 20.27 9.68 -21.09
C ILE A 201 20.62 10.86 -22.00
N ASP A 202 19.62 11.62 -22.46
CA ASP A 202 19.83 12.81 -23.30
C ASP A 202 20.52 13.96 -22.56
N ARG A 203 20.26 14.11 -21.27
CA ARG A 203 20.92 15.15 -20.42
C ARG A 203 22.38 14.81 -20.04
N SER A 204 22.77 13.55 -20.17
CA SER A 204 24.14 13.08 -19.86
C SER A 204 25.08 13.10 -21.07
N ARG A 205 24.59 13.48 -22.26
CA ARG A 205 25.34 13.71 -23.49
C ARG A 205 25.49 15.18 -23.79
#